data_4c07a60624ae427a0611d7dc3e6fc094
#
_entry.id   4c07a60624ae427a0611d7dc3e6fc094
#
_cell.length_a   1.000
_cell.length_b   1.000
_cell.length_c   1.000
_cell.angle_alpha   90.00
_cell.angle_beta   90.00
_cell.angle_gamma   90.00
#
_symmetry.space_group_name_H-M   'P 1'
#
loop_
_entity.id
_entity.type
_entity.pdbx_description
1 polymer ?
#
loop_
_entity_poly.entity_id
_entity_poly.type
_entity_poly.pdbx_seq_one_letter_code
_entity_poly.pdbx_strand_id
1 'polypeptide(L)'
;IHYLKQIDKSVRPQLVVRTYAKGTSNEMIRLQKEYFNDSDVFFPPILWDSKSLMPFYEDLFIYSNLIRHSKFGINAASTVTLELMMFRKHVINIGFEPPKSYLPYWKRFSRHIKHAHFRPVVSSKAVLVAKSLDNLNHMIDALMKSNYPKNKFQNKFLKKMFDNNLDGKSGLRVARTLLSICNDP
;
A
#
# COMPACT_ATOMS: atom_id res chain seq x y z
N ILE A 1 -10.93 3.28 10.31
CA ILE A 1 -10.93 3.03 11.78
C ILE A 1 -12.34 2.77 12.25
N HIS A 2 -13.27 3.72 12.11
CA HIS A 2 -14.64 3.62 12.63
C HIS A 2 -15.33 2.28 12.31
N TYR A 3 -15.29 1.84 11.06
CA TYR A 3 -15.85 0.53 10.65
C TYR A 3 -15.21 -0.64 11.40
N LEU A 4 -13.89 -0.66 11.55
CA LEU A 4 -13.19 -1.74 12.25
C LEU A 4 -13.56 -1.79 13.75
N LYS A 5 -13.83 -0.64 14.36
CA LYS A 5 -14.27 -0.56 15.76
C LYS A 5 -15.69 -1.11 16.00
N GLN A 6 -16.49 -1.28 14.96
CA GLN A 6 -17.80 -1.93 15.04
C GLN A 6 -17.72 -3.47 15.01
N ILE A 7 -16.57 -4.02 14.59
CA ILE A 7 -16.33 -5.47 14.60
C ILE A 7 -16.11 -5.93 16.05
N ASP A 8 -16.66 -7.10 16.40
CA ASP A 8 -16.46 -7.70 17.72
C ASP A 8 -14.96 -7.77 18.08
N LYS A 9 -14.61 -7.38 19.29
CA LYS A 9 -13.22 -7.29 19.76
C LYS A 9 -12.46 -8.60 19.65
N SER A 10 -13.15 -9.74 19.81
CA SER A 10 -12.53 -11.08 19.76
C SER A 10 -12.01 -11.47 18.38
N VAL A 11 -12.56 -10.87 17.31
CA VAL A 11 -12.21 -11.16 15.91
C VAL A 11 -11.75 -9.90 15.13
N ARG A 12 -11.66 -8.78 15.82
CA ARG A 12 -11.26 -7.50 15.23
C ARG A 12 -9.79 -7.55 14.79
N PRO A 13 -9.48 -7.17 13.56
CA PRO A 13 -8.10 -7.07 13.11
C PRO A 13 -7.41 -5.85 13.73
N GLN A 14 -6.11 -5.96 13.93
CA GLN A 14 -5.27 -4.80 14.19
C GLN A 14 -5.12 -3.98 12.90
N LEU A 15 -5.19 -2.67 13.02
CA LEU A 15 -4.98 -1.71 11.94
C LEU A 15 -3.63 -1.02 12.11
N VAL A 16 -2.75 -1.19 11.14
CA VAL A 16 -1.52 -0.42 11.07
C VAL A 16 -1.69 0.69 10.04
N VAL A 17 -1.60 1.94 10.49
CA VAL A 17 -1.72 3.13 9.65
C VAL A 17 -0.33 3.72 9.42
N ARG A 18 0.18 3.58 8.20
CA ARG A 18 1.47 4.15 7.82
C ARG A 18 1.28 5.36 6.92
N THR A 19 1.70 6.50 7.40
CA THR A 19 1.60 7.76 6.67
C THR A 19 2.76 7.93 5.68
N TYR A 20 2.65 8.89 4.77
CA TYR A 20 3.73 9.21 3.85
C TYR A 20 4.78 10.11 4.52
N ALA A 21 6.06 9.87 4.23
CA ALA A 21 7.17 10.56 4.90
C ALA A 21 7.27 12.08 4.59
N LYS A 22 6.73 12.53 3.45
CA LYS A 22 6.77 13.97 3.05
C LYS A 22 5.84 14.90 3.82
N GLY A 23 5.17 14.40 4.82
CA GLY A 23 4.31 15.21 5.65
C GLY A 23 3.02 14.49 6.02
N THR A 24 2.62 14.73 7.23
CA THR A 24 1.40 14.19 7.81
C THR A 24 0.36 15.30 7.81
N SER A 25 -0.81 15.05 7.22
CA SER A 25 -1.90 16.03 7.26
C SER A 25 -2.36 16.29 8.70
N ASN A 26 -2.94 17.48 8.95
CA ASN A 26 -3.50 17.80 10.27
C ASN A 26 -4.53 16.75 10.72
N GLU A 27 -5.32 16.22 9.80
CA GLU A 27 -6.26 15.15 10.10
C GLU A 27 -5.57 13.88 10.56
N MET A 28 -4.45 13.51 9.94
CA MET A 28 -3.68 12.34 10.35
C MET A 28 -3.02 12.54 11.71
N ILE A 29 -2.52 13.75 12.00
CA ILE A 29 -1.99 14.10 13.31
C ILE A 29 -3.09 13.98 14.38
N ARG A 30 -4.29 14.45 14.07
CA ARG A 30 -5.45 14.31 14.95
C ARG A 30 -5.76 12.85 15.24
N LEU A 31 -5.82 12.01 14.21
CA LEU A 31 -6.07 10.57 14.34
C LEU A 31 -4.97 9.87 15.16
N GLN A 32 -3.70 10.22 14.95
CA GLN A 32 -2.61 9.68 15.77
C GLN A 32 -2.78 10.00 17.26
N LYS A 33 -3.20 11.22 17.59
CA LYS A 33 -3.47 11.61 18.98
C LYS A 33 -4.69 10.89 19.55
N GLU A 34 -5.77 10.82 18.77
CA GLU A 34 -7.03 10.18 19.17
C GLU A 34 -6.85 8.69 19.48
N TYR A 35 -6.03 7.99 18.69
CA TYR A 35 -5.80 6.54 18.82
C TYR A 35 -4.43 6.18 19.42
N PHE A 36 -3.77 7.12 20.11
CA PHE A 36 -2.41 6.92 20.65
C PHE A 36 -2.30 5.70 21.58
N ASN A 37 -3.29 5.50 22.45
CA ASN A 37 -3.34 4.38 23.41
C ASN A 37 -4.30 3.26 22.99
N ASP A 38 -4.67 3.21 21.72
CA ASP A 38 -5.61 2.20 21.22
C ASP A 38 -4.89 0.86 21.00
N SER A 39 -5.50 -0.24 21.46
CA SER A 39 -4.92 -1.58 21.35
C SER A 39 -5.01 -2.18 19.96
N ASP A 40 -5.85 -1.63 19.09
CA ASP A 40 -6.14 -2.19 17.78
C ASP A 40 -5.66 -1.28 16.62
N VAL A 41 -5.22 -0.04 16.92
CA VAL A 41 -4.79 0.92 15.91
C VAL A 41 -3.37 1.40 16.20
N PHE A 42 -2.46 1.15 15.28
CA PHE A 42 -1.05 1.46 15.43
C PHE A 42 -0.57 2.41 14.34
N PHE A 43 0.20 3.41 14.76
CA PHE A 43 0.91 4.34 13.88
C PHE A 43 2.42 4.13 14.08
N PRO A 44 3.05 3.23 13.32
CA PRO A 44 4.48 2.98 13.46
C PRO A 44 5.29 4.24 13.11
N PRO A 45 6.46 4.43 13.73
CA PRO A 45 7.34 5.54 13.39
C PRO A 45 7.76 5.45 11.92
N ILE A 46 8.00 6.62 11.31
CA ILE A 46 8.56 6.75 9.97
C ILE A 46 9.98 7.28 10.14
N LEU A 47 10.95 6.41 9.87
CA LEU A 47 12.36 6.70 10.08
C LEU A 47 13.00 7.04 8.71
N TRP A 48 12.80 8.30 8.29
CA TRP A 48 13.33 8.81 7.03
C TRP A 48 14.21 10.04 7.29
N ASP A 49 15.25 10.16 6.51
CA ASP A 49 16.03 11.39 6.47
C ASP A 49 15.19 12.53 5.87
N SER A 50 15.05 13.62 6.62
CA SER A 50 14.16 14.73 6.25
C SER A 50 14.69 15.55 5.05
N LYS A 51 16.00 15.50 4.76
CA LYS A 51 16.64 16.26 3.68
C LYS A 51 16.64 15.46 2.37
N SER A 52 17.14 14.23 2.41
CA SER A 52 17.22 13.37 1.23
C SER A 52 15.91 12.67 0.90
N LEU A 53 14.97 12.61 1.85
CA LEU A 53 13.72 11.85 1.77
C LEU A 53 13.97 10.36 1.50
N MET A 54 15.07 9.84 2.05
CA MET A 54 15.41 8.42 1.96
C MET A 54 15.10 7.72 3.28
N PRO A 55 14.56 6.49 3.22
CA PRO A 55 14.34 5.70 4.43
C PRO A 55 15.69 5.29 5.05
N PHE A 56 15.78 5.32 6.36
CA PHE A 56 16.85 4.64 7.07
C PHE A 56 16.68 3.12 6.95
N TYR A 57 17.75 2.38 7.20
CA TYR A 57 17.73 0.92 7.09
C TYR A 57 16.69 0.28 8.03
N GLU A 58 16.57 0.81 9.23
CA GLU A 58 15.59 0.39 10.24
C GLU A 58 14.15 0.54 9.73
N ASP A 59 13.88 1.61 8.99
CA ASP A 59 12.56 1.84 8.39
C ASP A 59 12.22 0.79 7.33
N LEU A 60 13.19 0.44 6.49
CA LEU A 60 13.02 -0.61 5.47
C LEU A 60 12.74 -1.96 6.12
N PHE A 61 13.41 -2.26 7.23
CA PHE A 61 13.19 -3.48 8.00
C PHE A 61 11.79 -3.50 8.62
N ILE A 62 11.39 -2.43 9.30
CA ILE A 62 10.04 -2.30 9.88
C ILE A 62 8.99 -2.43 8.79
N TYR A 63 9.13 -1.70 7.70
CA TYR A 63 8.16 -1.65 6.60
C TYR A 63 7.98 -3.02 5.92
N SER A 64 9.06 -3.71 5.59
CA SER A 64 8.99 -5.03 4.97
C SER A 64 8.33 -6.07 5.89
N ASN A 65 8.59 -6.01 7.21
CA ASN A 65 7.95 -6.87 8.18
C ASN A 65 6.46 -6.53 8.35
N LEU A 66 6.08 -5.27 8.35
CA LEU A 66 4.66 -4.87 8.36
C LEU A 66 3.92 -5.46 7.16
N ILE A 67 4.46 -5.37 5.95
CA ILE A 67 3.87 -5.99 4.77
C ILE A 67 3.83 -7.51 4.91
N ARG A 68 4.94 -8.13 5.30
CA ARG A 68 5.06 -9.59 5.45
C ARG A 68 4.01 -10.16 6.38
N HIS A 69 3.75 -9.50 7.50
CA HIS A 69 2.83 -9.97 8.54
C HIS A 69 1.39 -9.44 8.39
N SER A 70 1.15 -8.49 7.49
CA SER A 70 -0.21 -8.04 7.20
C SER A 70 -1.03 -9.13 6.53
N LYS A 71 -2.34 -9.13 6.75
CA LYS A 71 -3.28 -10.02 6.06
C LYS A 71 -3.58 -9.50 4.64
N PHE A 72 -3.79 -8.21 4.52
CA PHE A 72 -3.96 -7.48 3.27
C PHE A 72 -3.59 -6.00 3.47
N GLY A 73 -3.50 -5.23 2.40
CA GLY A 73 -3.24 -3.80 2.46
C GLY A 73 -4.30 -2.96 1.78
N ILE A 74 -4.47 -1.74 2.27
CA ILE A 74 -5.36 -0.71 1.71
C ILE A 74 -4.52 0.52 1.40
N ASN A 75 -4.63 1.07 0.20
CA ASN A 75 -3.92 2.30 -0.14
C ASN A 75 -4.64 3.09 -1.24
N ALA A 76 -4.19 4.32 -1.48
CA ALA A 76 -4.74 5.23 -2.49
C ALA A 76 -3.92 5.16 -3.79
N ALA A 77 -3.86 3.98 -4.43
CA ALA A 77 -3.18 3.79 -5.72
C ALA A 77 -1.71 4.26 -5.73
N SER A 78 -0.90 3.70 -4.85
CA SER A 78 0.54 3.98 -4.75
C SER A 78 1.39 2.76 -5.12
N THR A 79 2.72 2.95 -5.21
CA THR A 79 3.70 1.87 -5.42
C THR A 79 3.66 0.78 -4.35
N VAL A 80 3.21 1.09 -3.14
CA VAL A 80 2.92 0.13 -2.07
C VAL A 80 2.02 -1.02 -2.55
N THR A 81 1.17 -0.77 -3.54
CA THR A 81 0.38 -1.81 -4.21
C THR A 81 1.25 -2.92 -4.80
N LEU A 82 2.36 -2.57 -5.46
CA LEU A 82 3.28 -3.54 -6.05
C LEU A 82 4.02 -4.31 -4.97
N GLU A 83 4.47 -3.60 -3.94
CA GLU A 83 5.18 -4.19 -2.82
C GLU A 83 4.31 -5.21 -2.06
N LEU A 84 3.06 -4.87 -1.76
CA LEU A 84 2.10 -5.80 -1.18
C LEU A 84 1.90 -7.05 -2.06
N MET A 85 1.79 -6.87 -3.39
CA MET A 85 1.66 -8.00 -4.32
C MET A 85 2.92 -8.88 -4.35
N MET A 86 4.13 -8.31 -4.24
CA MET A 86 5.39 -9.07 -4.15
C MET A 86 5.38 -10.01 -2.92
N PHE A 87 4.78 -9.58 -1.83
CA PHE A 87 4.54 -10.41 -0.64
C PHE A 87 3.25 -11.27 -0.74
N ARG A 88 2.63 -11.35 -1.93
CA ARG A 88 1.41 -12.12 -2.20
C ARG A 88 0.23 -11.72 -1.32
N LYS A 89 0.17 -10.45 -0.93
CA LYS A 89 -0.94 -9.89 -0.16
C LYS A 89 -2.04 -9.39 -1.09
N HIS A 90 -3.29 -9.52 -0.64
CA HIS A 90 -4.39 -8.83 -1.30
C HIS A 90 -4.26 -7.32 -1.10
N VAL A 91 -4.68 -6.56 -2.11
CA VAL A 91 -4.59 -5.10 -2.08
C VAL A 91 -5.94 -4.52 -2.46
N ILE A 92 -6.42 -3.60 -1.64
CA ILE A 92 -7.58 -2.76 -1.95
C ILE A 92 -7.08 -1.36 -2.26
N ASN A 93 -7.32 -0.87 -3.47
CA ASN A 93 -7.07 0.52 -3.81
C ASN A 93 -8.33 1.35 -3.66
N ILE A 94 -8.21 2.51 -3.01
CA ILE A 94 -9.30 3.46 -2.84
C ILE A 94 -9.54 4.16 -4.18
N GLY A 95 -10.72 3.96 -4.76
CA GLY A 95 -11.15 4.54 -6.03
C GLY A 95 -12.34 5.47 -5.92
N PHE A 96 -12.64 5.97 -4.72
CA PHE A 96 -13.76 6.88 -4.45
C PHE A 96 -13.32 8.02 -3.54
N GLU A 97 -14.13 9.07 -3.47
CA GLU A 97 -13.94 10.21 -2.58
C GLU A 97 -14.67 9.99 -1.26
N PRO A 98 -14.15 10.50 -0.13
CA PRO A 98 -14.90 10.53 1.12
C PRO A 98 -16.24 11.26 0.95
N PRO A 99 -17.29 10.84 1.68
CA PRO A 99 -18.57 11.57 1.67
C PRO A 99 -18.37 13.05 1.99
N LYS A 100 -19.07 13.93 1.29
CA LYS A 100 -18.99 15.40 1.45
C LYS A 100 -17.58 15.98 1.15
N SER A 101 -16.77 15.27 0.40
CA SER A 101 -15.45 15.78 -0.02
C SER A 101 -15.61 16.72 -1.21
N TYR A 102 -15.20 17.97 -1.04
CA TYR A 102 -15.10 18.98 -2.11
C TYR A 102 -13.69 19.07 -2.68
N LEU A 103 -13.00 17.95 -2.79
CA LEU A 103 -11.62 17.92 -3.31
C LEU A 103 -11.61 18.34 -4.78
N PRO A 104 -10.71 19.26 -5.17
CA PRO A 104 -10.49 19.57 -6.57
C PRO A 104 -10.01 18.32 -7.32
N TYR A 105 -10.26 18.26 -8.62
CA TYR A 105 -10.02 17.07 -9.44
C TYR A 105 -8.62 16.44 -9.23
N TRP A 106 -7.58 17.28 -9.15
CA TRP A 106 -6.19 16.81 -9.00
C TRP A 106 -5.86 16.21 -7.63
N LYS A 107 -6.71 16.39 -6.61
CA LYS A 107 -6.58 15.79 -5.27
C LYS A 107 -7.49 14.56 -5.07
N ARG A 108 -8.27 14.20 -6.07
CA ARG A 108 -9.23 13.09 -5.95
C ARG A 108 -8.55 11.73 -6.01
N PHE A 109 -8.91 10.83 -5.10
CA PHE A 109 -8.41 9.44 -5.09
C PHE A 109 -8.85 8.68 -6.36
N SER A 110 -10.08 8.88 -6.82
CA SER A 110 -10.60 8.27 -8.05
C SER A 110 -9.79 8.63 -9.30
N ARG A 111 -9.06 9.75 -9.28
CA ARG A 111 -8.14 10.14 -10.35
C ARG A 111 -6.90 9.24 -10.36
N HIS A 112 -6.36 8.91 -9.18
CA HIS A 112 -5.09 8.16 -9.08
C HIS A 112 -5.18 6.79 -9.75
N ILE A 113 -6.30 6.09 -9.62
CA ILE A 113 -6.52 4.80 -10.31
C ILE A 113 -6.61 4.93 -11.84
N LYS A 114 -6.86 6.13 -12.37
CA LYS A 114 -6.97 6.42 -13.81
C LYS A 114 -5.65 6.92 -14.43
N HIS A 115 -4.63 7.19 -13.63
CA HIS A 115 -3.32 7.62 -14.15
C HIS A 115 -2.71 6.58 -15.10
N ALA A 116 -2.05 7.04 -16.15
CA ALA A 116 -1.47 6.19 -17.19
C ALA A 116 -0.55 5.10 -16.60
N HIS A 117 0.30 5.46 -15.63
CA HIS A 117 1.21 4.52 -14.98
C HIS A 117 0.51 3.53 -14.03
N PHE A 118 -0.68 3.85 -13.49
CA PHE A 118 -1.41 2.96 -12.58
C PHE A 118 -2.51 2.14 -13.27
N ARG A 119 -2.97 2.59 -14.44
CA ARG A 119 -3.99 1.91 -15.23
C ARG A 119 -3.67 0.43 -15.52
N PRO A 120 -2.42 0.04 -15.85
CA PRO A 120 -2.07 -1.37 -16.04
C PRO A 120 -2.31 -2.23 -14.79
N VAL A 121 -2.08 -1.69 -13.58
CA VAL A 121 -2.33 -2.39 -12.32
C VAL A 121 -3.83 -2.71 -12.18
N VAL A 122 -4.68 -1.71 -12.38
CA VAL A 122 -6.14 -1.85 -12.29
C VAL A 122 -6.67 -2.81 -13.36
N SER A 123 -6.24 -2.64 -14.62
CA SER A 123 -6.69 -3.46 -15.76
C SER A 123 -6.27 -4.92 -15.64
N SER A 124 -5.20 -5.20 -14.90
CA SER A 124 -4.69 -6.57 -14.69
C SER A 124 -5.60 -7.45 -13.84
N LYS A 125 -6.55 -6.86 -13.10
CA LYS A 125 -7.37 -7.53 -12.05
C LYS A 125 -6.53 -8.10 -10.89
N ALA A 126 -5.27 -7.70 -10.78
CA ALA A 126 -4.37 -8.13 -9.68
C ALA A 126 -4.70 -7.45 -8.35
N VAL A 127 -5.52 -6.41 -8.35
CA VAL A 127 -5.94 -5.64 -7.17
C VAL A 127 -7.46 -5.50 -7.12
N LEU A 128 -7.97 -5.26 -5.93
CA LEU A 128 -9.35 -4.84 -5.72
C LEU A 128 -9.40 -3.31 -5.77
N VAL A 129 -10.48 -2.75 -6.30
CA VAL A 129 -10.69 -1.29 -6.33
C VAL A 129 -12.02 -1.00 -5.66
N ALA A 130 -11.97 -0.37 -4.49
CA ALA A 130 -13.15 0.07 -3.78
C ALA A 130 -13.76 1.30 -4.47
N LYS A 131 -15.05 1.24 -4.80
CA LYS A 131 -15.79 2.29 -5.52
C LYS A 131 -16.67 3.14 -4.60
N SER A 132 -16.88 2.69 -3.36
CA SER A 132 -17.61 3.38 -2.30
C SER A 132 -17.14 2.88 -0.94
N LEU A 133 -17.57 3.55 0.13
CA LEU A 133 -17.28 3.14 1.50
C LEU A 133 -17.90 1.76 1.81
N ASP A 134 -19.14 1.54 1.41
CA ASP A 134 -19.81 0.24 1.61
C ASP A 134 -19.09 -0.87 0.84
N ASN A 135 -18.67 -0.60 -0.39
CA ASN A 135 -17.89 -1.55 -1.17
C ASN A 135 -16.54 -1.87 -0.51
N LEU A 136 -15.87 -0.86 0.09
CA LEU A 136 -14.65 -1.06 0.87
C LEU A 136 -14.91 -1.98 2.07
N ASN A 137 -15.97 -1.73 2.84
CA ASN A 137 -16.34 -2.52 4.01
C ASN A 137 -16.61 -3.99 3.62
N HIS A 138 -17.38 -4.22 2.56
CA HIS A 138 -17.60 -5.58 2.02
C HIS A 138 -16.31 -6.28 1.58
N MET A 139 -15.38 -5.56 0.98
CA MET A 139 -14.07 -6.12 0.61
C MET A 139 -13.24 -6.48 1.84
N ILE A 140 -13.26 -5.64 2.89
CA ILE A 140 -12.58 -5.93 4.16
C ILE A 140 -13.15 -7.22 4.77
N ASP A 141 -14.48 -7.33 4.88
CA ASP A 141 -15.14 -8.52 5.43
C ASP A 141 -14.78 -9.78 4.66
N ALA A 142 -14.79 -9.69 3.33
CA ALA A 142 -14.42 -10.82 2.49
C ALA A 142 -12.97 -11.25 2.72
N LEU A 143 -12.03 -10.31 2.81
CA LEU A 143 -10.61 -10.57 3.04
C LEU A 143 -10.31 -11.02 4.47
N MET A 144 -11.18 -10.69 5.42
CA MET A 144 -11.06 -11.16 6.80
C MET A 144 -11.34 -12.66 6.94
N LYS A 145 -12.12 -13.24 6.05
CA LYS A 145 -12.37 -14.69 6.03
C LYS A 145 -11.07 -15.46 5.78
N SER A 146 -10.89 -16.58 6.47
CA SER A 146 -9.64 -17.35 6.43
C SER A 146 -9.35 -18.01 5.08
N ASN A 147 -10.40 -18.32 4.31
CA ASN A 147 -10.34 -19.03 3.04
C ASN A 147 -10.51 -18.13 1.79
N TYR A 148 -10.29 -16.82 1.91
CA TYR A 148 -10.37 -15.96 0.74
C TYR A 148 -9.33 -16.40 -0.32
N PRO A 149 -9.74 -16.66 -1.57
CA PRO A 149 -8.88 -17.26 -2.57
C PRO A 149 -7.73 -16.33 -2.98
N LYS A 150 -6.54 -16.89 -3.20
CA LYS A 150 -5.40 -16.14 -3.73
C LYS A 150 -5.73 -15.53 -5.10
N ASN A 151 -5.32 -14.30 -5.31
CA ASN A 151 -5.55 -13.63 -6.58
C ASN A 151 -4.60 -14.18 -7.67
N LYS A 152 -5.13 -15.03 -8.55
CA LYS A 152 -4.38 -15.66 -9.64
C LYS A 152 -3.77 -14.67 -10.65
N PHE A 153 -4.28 -13.46 -10.73
CA PHE A 153 -3.78 -12.43 -11.64
C PHE A 153 -2.52 -11.73 -11.13
N GLN A 154 -2.24 -11.77 -9.82
CA GLN A 154 -1.06 -11.13 -9.24
C GLN A 154 0.24 -11.70 -9.81
N ASN A 155 0.39 -13.02 -9.82
CA ASN A 155 1.61 -13.65 -10.34
C ASN A 155 1.84 -13.31 -11.82
N LYS A 156 0.77 -13.34 -12.64
CA LYS A 156 0.86 -12.97 -14.05
C LYS A 156 1.27 -11.51 -14.23
N PHE A 157 0.72 -10.62 -13.41
CA PHE A 157 1.03 -9.20 -13.46
C PHE A 157 2.45 -8.91 -12.99
N LEU A 158 2.89 -9.48 -11.88
CA LEU A 158 4.26 -9.33 -11.37
C LEU A 158 5.29 -9.85 -12.37
N LYS A 159 5.03 -11.00 -12.99
CA LYS A 159 5.90 -11.52 -14.05
C LYS A 159 6.00 -10.55 -15.23
N LYS A 160 4.88 -9.94 -15.64
CA LYS A 160 4.88 -8.94 -16.72
C LYS A 160 5.67 -7.68 -16.36
N MET A 161 5.61 -7.24 -15.09
CA MET A 161 6.26 -5.99 -14.64
C MET A 161 7.74 -6.15 -14.34
N PHE A 162 8.14 -7.28 -13.77
CA PHE A 162 9.48 -7.50 -13.21
C PHE A 162 10.21 -8.68 -13.86
N ASP A 163 9.53 -9.43 -14.74
CA ASP A 163 10.00 -10.70 -15.26
C ASP A 163 10.40 -11.66 -14.11
N ASN A 164 11.63 -12.16 -14.10
CA ASN A 164 12.17 -12.97 -13.01
C ASN A 164 13.14 -12.17 -12.10
N ASN A 165 13.05 -10.83 -12.13
CA ASN A 165 14.01 -9.95 -11.47
C ASN A 165 13.63 -9.56 -10.02
N LEU A 166 12.76 -10.35 -9.35
CA LEU A 166 12.42 -10.19 -7.93
C LEU A 166 13.37 -11.02 -7.01
N ASP A 167 14.66 -11.05 -7.33
CA ASP A 167 15.69 -11.83 -6.65
C ASP A 167 16.59 -11.00 -5.72
N GLY A 168 16.25 -9.72 -5.48
CA GLY A 168 17.02 -8.79 -4.66
C GLY A 168 18.29 -8.25 -5.32
N LYS A 169 18.55 -8.53 -6.59
CA LYS A 169 19.80 -8.14 -7.30
C LYS A 169 19.61 -6.94 -8.23
N SER A 170 18.54 -6.16 -8.10
CA SER A 170 18.26 -5.02 -8.99
C SER A 170 19.40 -3.99 -8.95
N GLY A 171 19.91 -3.62 -7.78
CA GLY A 171 21.05 -2.70 -7.65
C GLY A 171 22.30 -3.21 -8.36
N LEU A 172 22.61 -4.50 -8.27
CA LEU A 172 23.75 -5.11 -8.96
C LEU A 172 23.59 -5.03 -10.50
N ARG A 173 22.36 -5.24 -11.01
CA ARG A 173 22.10 -5.10 -12.46
C ARG A 173 22.31 -3.67 -12.93
N VAL A 174 21.79 -2.70 -12.20
CA VAL A 174 21.97 -1.27 -12.51
C VAL A 174 23.47 -0.92 -12.50
N ALA A 175 24.20 -1.31 -11.47
CA ALA A 175 25.65 -1.05 -11.37
C ALA A 175 26.42 -1.67 -12.56
N ARG A 176 26.13 -2.92 -12.94
CA ARG A 176 26.77 -3.57 -14.08
C ARG A 176 26.46 -2.86 -15.41
N THR A 177 25.20 -2.43 -15.62
CA THR A 177 24.82 -1.69 -16.82
C THR A 177 25.55 -0.34 -16.90
N LEU A 178 25.64 0.39 -15.79
CA LEU A 178 26.37 1.65 -15.75
C LEU A 178 27.85 1.46 -16.06
N LEU A 179 28.50 0.45 -15.47
CA LEU A 179 29.90 0.13 -15.75
C LEU A 179 30.12 -0.27 -17.22
N SER A 180 29.20 -1.02 -17.84
CA SER A 180 29.34 -1.35 -19.28
C SER A 180 29.27 -0.11 -20.16
N ILE A 181 28.36 0.82 -19.86
CA ILE A 181 28.24 2.10 -20.62
C ILE A 181 29.51 2.97 -20.46
N CYS A 182 30.10 3.00 -19.25
CA CYS A 182 31.31 3.79 -19.02
C CYS A 182 32.57 3.16 -19.67
N ASN A 183 32.56 1.87 -19.95
CA ASN A 183 33.69 1.14 -20.52
C ASN A 183 33.56 0.91 -22.04
N ASP A 184 32.43 1.28 -22.65
CA ASP A 184 32.29 1.32 -24.10
C ASP A 184 32.97 2.59 -24.64
N PRO A 185 33.98 2.46 -25.52
CA PRO A 185 34.76 3.59 -26.05
C PRO A 185 33.94 4.51 -26.97
#